data_2d21406798d488c9b301456c5098e6f3
#
_entry.id   2d21406798d488c9b301456c5098e6f3
#
_cell.length_a   1.000
_cell.length_b   1.000
_cell.length_c   1.000
_cell.angle_alpha   90.00
_cell.angle_beta   90.00
_cell.angle_gamma   90.00
#
_symmetry.space_group_name_H-M   'P 1'
#
loop_
_entity.id
_entity.type
_entity.pdbx_description
1 polymer ?
#
loop_
_entity_poly.entity_id
_entity_poly.type
_entity_poly.pdbx_seq_one_letter_code
_entity_poly.pdbx_strand_id
1 'polypeptide(L)'
;MCQLNFRITINQSRNRNYKEDCHHMFLTNKAASKRWLTFSVLALLSITACEETNTVGVDFIQESAIQVDTVFIDQIDLIEIDPYLGQLSYSALGSFQDPLFGEISSTLYFKPSINASSTDTVLDNMRFEMRLHLMEDEIYGDTSSTAEFDVYRIQNSWHGPSFRQSTEVNLGVERIGGFSDADIDTNGNVHVALGGSWDAFYREVFNVDDDSTRLTRYAEEDFGLAIVPKNTSNRIRFATISTSRLLVIGQEDTSSYGMQDWAYNIEREVVDPIPNRLLLHNTFEQVLKLDLKSLGEQLPNANFVRAELVLEEDTTRANTSLSEHEQRLNVPGFRMSEGDFIDLAYQFGFSDNNIINGYPAKGRFRFDITRLLNDQIYNNNPIKDSYVYPFVNAGYIGSNILYSNDAQPDKRPRLIIHSIQSEELK
;
A
#
# COMPACT_ATOMS: atom_id res chain seq x y z
N MET A 1 -17.79 4.18 30.30
CA MET A 1 -17.90 5.65 30.30
C MET A 1 -16.55 6.24 30.67
N CYS A 2 -15.77 6.65 29.69
CA CYS A 2 -14.68 7.62 29.82
C CYS A 2 -14.27 7.98 28.39
N GLN A 3 -14.73 9.16 27.94
CA GLN A 3 -14.32 9.75 26.68
C GLN A 3 -12.98 10.46 26.92
N LEU A 4 -11.96 10.09 26.16
CA LEU A 4 -10.71 10.84 26.04
C LEU A 4 -10.72 11.60 24.72
N ASN A 5 -10.95 12.91 24.81
CA ASN A 5 -10.78 13.86 23.70
C ASN A 5 -9.29 14.19 23.56
N PHE A 6 -8.69 13.79 22.44
CA PHE A 6 -7.40 14.32 22.02
C PHE A 6 -7.60 15.52 21.08
N ARG A 7 -7.24 16.69 21.56
CA ARG A 7 -7.08 17.92 20.75
C ARG A 7 -5.64 17.99 20.28
N ILE A 8 -5.42 17.90 18.98
CA ILE A 8 -4.12 18.19 18.36
C ILE A 8 -4.08 19.68 18.04
N THR A 9 -3.18 20.40 18.70
CA THR A 9 -2.90 21.82 18.43
C THR A 9 -1.74 21.90 17.46
N ILE A 10 -2.01 22.35 16.23
CA ILE A 10 -0.97 22.62 15.23
C ILE A 10 -0.38 24.01 15.52
N ASN A 11 0.89 24.04 15.92
CA ASN A 11 1.66 25.27 16.07
C ASN A 11 2.29 25.65 14.72
N GLN A 12 1.78 26.73 14.14
CA GLN A 12 2.43 27.41 13.02
C GLN A 12 3.60 28.26 13.55
N SER A 13 4.83 27.87 13.22
CA SER A 13 6.00 28.69 13.48
C SER A 13 6.16 29.77 12.39
N ARG A 14 6.08 31.02 12.81
CA ARG A 14 6.36 32.22 12.00
C ARG A 14 7.85 32.31 11.65
N ASN A 15 8.15 32.45 10.37
CA ASN A 15 9.42 32.94 9.85
C ASN A 15 9.66 34.37 10.32
N ARG A 16 10.77 34.62 11.01
CA ARG A 16 11.33 35.95 11.23
C ARG A 16 12.67 36.07 10.53
N ASN A 17 12.72 36.95 9.55
CA ASN A 17 13.93 37.44 8.93
C ASN A 17 14.76 38.21 9.95
N TYR A 18 16.04 37.86 10.11
CA TYR A 18 17.04 38.73 10.77
C TYR A 18 17.92 39.35 9.69
N LYS A 19 17.86 40.67 9.64
CA LYS A 19 18.84 41.55 8.96
C LYS A 19 20.04 41.71 9.85
N GLU A 20 21.21 41.54 9.26
CA GLU A 20 22.51 41.90 9.84
C GLU A 20 22.65 43.42 9.90
N ASP A 21 23.02 43.94 11.07
CA ASP A 21 23.60 45.26 11.24
C ASP A 21 25.00 45.10 11.84
N CYS A 22 26.02 45.35 11.01
CA CYS A 22 27.39 45.55 11.43
C CYS A 22 27.59 46.93 12.00
N HIS A 23 27.92 47.06 13.26
CA HIS A 23 28.48 48.28 13.80
C HIS A 23 29.92 48.06 14.33
N HIS A 24 30.86 48.72 13.64
CA HIS A 24 32.25 48.91 14.07
C HIS A 24 32.30 49.67 15.41
N MET A 25 33.09 49.16 16.36
CA MET A 25 33.55 49.91 17.49
C MET A 25 35.04 49.66 17.70
N PHE A 26 35.85 50.61 17.20
CA PHE A 26 37.28 50.75 17.57
C PHE A 26 37.36 51.40 18.93
N LEU A 27 38.00 50.74 19.90
CA LEU A 27 38.51 51.40 21.10
C LEU A 27 39.94 50.88 21.34
N THR A 28 40.86 51.85 21.21
CA THR A 28 42.26 51.76 21.57
C THR A 28 42.43 51.70 23.08
N ASN A 29 43.20 50.73 23.61
CA ASN A 29 43.72 50.81 24.95
C ASN A 29 45.12 50.21 25.06
N LYS A 30 46.10 51.08 25.25
CA LYS A 30 47.53 50.86 25.47
C LYS A 30 47.78 50.44 26.95
N ALA A 31 47.34 49.28 27.38
CA ALA A 31 47.72 48.77 28.71
C ALA A 31 47.73 47.20 28.78
N ALA A 32 48.01 46.52 27.67
CA ALA A 32 47.88 45.06 27.63
C ALA A 32 49.18 44.29 27.32
N SER A 33 50.34 44.95 27.23
CA SER A 33 51.54 44.22 26.76
C SER A 33 52.21 43.28 27.81
N LYS A 34 51.93 43.44 29.10
CA LYS A 34 52.46 42.52 30.15
C LYS A 34 51.56 41.33 30.47
N ARG A 35 50.27 41.41 30.19
CA ARG A 35 49.34 40.27 30.37
C ARG A 35 49.36 39.27 29.20
N TRP A 36 49.75 39.69 28.03
CA TRP A 36 49.82 38.83 26.87
C TRP A 36 51.02 37.85 26.95
N LEU A 37 52.14 38.28 27.56
CA LEU A 37 53.31 37.40 27.72
C LEU A 37 53.04 36.23 28.68
N THR A 38 52.26 36.45 29.74
CA THR A 38 51.87 35.36 30.67
C THR A 38 50.86 34.40 30.05
N PHE A 39 49.97 34.89 29.19
CA PHE A 39 48.99 34.04 28.48
C PHE A 39 49.69 33.22 27.38
N SER A 40 50.70 33.76 26.69
CA SER A 40 51.45 33.00 25.68
C SER A 40 52.31 31.90 26.30
N VAL A 41 52.88 32.09 27.47
CA VAL A 41 53.65 31.07 28.17
C VAL A 41 52.75 29.99 28.74
N LEU A 42 51.55 30.35 29.21
CA LEU A 42 50.56 29.37 29.68
C LEU A 42 49.98 28.55 28.51
N ALA A 43 49.76 29.17 27.34
CA ALA A 43 49.30 28.49 26.12
C ALA A 43 50.38 27.57 25.52
N LEU A 44 51.65 27.92 25.61
CA LEU A 44 52.75 27.05 25.18
C LEU A 44 52.97 25.84 26.11
N LEU A 45 52.69 25.99 27.41
CA LEU A 45 52.74 24.87 28.36
C LEU A 45 51.55 23.90 28.23
N SER A 46 50.42 24.37 27.68
CA SER A 46 49.29 23.47 27.40
C SER A 46 49.42 22.68 26.09
N ILE A 47 50.31 23.09 25.19
CA ILE A 47 50.56 22.36 23.93
C ILE A 47 51.54 21.20 24.15
N THR A 48 52.39 21.24 25.18
CA THR A 48 53.29 20.13 25.52
C THR A 48 52.67 19.11 26.48
N ALA A 49 51.44 19.33 26.95
CA ALA A 49 50.71 18.38 27.78
C ALA A 49 49.83 17.40 26.97
N CYS A 50 49.90 17.44 25.65
CA CYS A 50 49.47 16.32 24.81
C CYS A 50 50.64 15.37 24.56
N GLU A 51 51.25 14.89 25.63
CA GLU A 51 51.93 13.62 25.57
C GLU A 51 50.82 12.56 25.40
N GLU A 52 51.03 11.72 24.41
CA GLU A 52 50.31 10.52 24.15
C GLU A 52 49.78 9.91 25.45
N THR A 53 48.48 10.07 25.70
CA THR A 53 47.83 9.11 26.55
C THR A 53 48.05 7.78 25.82
N ASN A 54 49.11 7.07 26.21
CA ASN A 54 49.18 5.64 26.05
C ASN A 54 47.87 5.16 26.63
N THR A 55 46.87 4.98 25.78
CA THR A 55 45.64 4.33 26.12
C THR A 55 46.05 2.90 26.42
N VAL A 56 46.33 2.68 27.71
CA VAL A 56 46.41 1.33 28.25
C VAL A 56 45.06 0.70 27.88
N GLY A 57 45.09 -0.13 26.85
CA GLY A 57 43.85 -0.76 26.34
C GLY A 57 43.57 -0.58 24.84
N VAL A 58 44.23 0.36 24.12
CA VAL A 58 44.05 0.44 22.64
C VAL A 58 44.67 -0.78 21.96
N ASP A 59 45.77 -1.31 22.50
CA ASP A 59 46.40 -2.54 21.97
C ASP A 59 45.53 -3.80 22.24
N PHE A 60 44.50 -3.71 23.04
CA PHE A 60 43.54 -4.80 23.27
C PHE A 60 42.23 -4.67 22.47
N ILE A 61 41.99 -3.56 21.78
CA ILE A 61 40.94 -3.45 20.79
C ILE A 61 41.54 -3.90 19.47
N GLN A 62 41.59 -5.21 19.27
CA GLN A 62 41.74 -5.72 17.92
C GLN A 62 40.68 -5.02 17.09
N GLU A 63 41.08 -4.33 16.02
CA GLU A 63 40.18 -3.82 15.03
C GLU A 63 39.34 -5.01 14.54
N SER A 64 38.12 -5.13 15.07
CA SER A 64 37.20 -6.18 14.63
C SER A 64 36.88 -5.88 13.19
N ALA A 65 37.52 -6.61 12.29
CA ALA A 65 37.26 -6.43 10.87
C ALA A 65 35.83 -6.83 10.60
N ILE A 66 35.01 -5.86 10.18
CA ILE A 66 33.67 -6.14 9.68
C ILE A 66 33.84 -6.83 8.33
N GLN A 67 33.44 -8.09 8.29
CA GLN A 67 33.37 -8.85 7.04
C GLN A 67 32.01 -8.63 6.41
N VAL A 68 31.96 -8.48 5.10
CA VAL A 68 30.73 -8.35 4.33
C VAL A 68 30.63 -9.53 3.37
N ASP A 69 29.65 -10.37 3.62
CA ASP A 69 29.38 -11.54 2.80
C ASP A 69 28.06 -11.36 2.02
N THR A 70 27.98 -11.96 0.84
CA THR A 70 26.76 -12.01 0.04
C THR A 70 26.35 -13.46 -0.17
N VAL A 71 25.15 -13.80 0.27
CA VAL A 71 24.57 -15.13 0.11
C VAL A 71 23.35 -15.02 -0.78
N PHE A 72 23.28 -15.82 -1.85
CA PHE A 72 22.16 -15.84 -2.77
C PHE A 72 21.04 -16.72 -2.24
N ILE A 73 19.79 -16.34 -2.55
CA ILE A 73 18.62 -17.15 -2.25
C ILE A 73 18.38 -18.07 -3.45
N ASP A 74 18.54 -19.36 -3.24
CA ASP A 74 18.49 -20.35 -4.32
C ASP A 74 17.05 -20.69 -4.71
N GLN A 75 16.12 -20.64 -3.76
CA GLN A 75 14.72 -20.97 -4.01
C GLN A 75 13.78 -19.84 -3.63
N ILE A 76 13.01 -19.42 -4.62
CA ILE A 76 11.92 -18.44 -4.48
C ILE A 76 10.73 -19.00 -5.24
N ASP A 77 9.63 -19.21 -4.54
CA ASP A 77 8.38 -19.68 -5.11
C ASP A 77 7.34 -18.56 -5.12
N LEU A 78 6.58 -18.44 -6.21
CA LEU A 78 5.35 -17.66 -6.25
C LEU A 78 4.21 -18.54 -5.76
N ILE A 79 3.53 -18.09 -4.71
CA ILE A 79 2.36 -18.77 -4.16
C ILE A 79 1.13 -17.95 -4.51
N GLU A 80 0.18 -18.58 -5.18
CA GLU A 80 -1.13 -18.01 -5.45
C GLU A 80 -1.98 -18.02 -4.20
N ILE A 81 -2.71 -16.94 -3.98
CA ILE A 81 -3.65 -16.79 -2.87
C ILE A 81 -4.98 -16.23 -3.40
N ASP A 82 -6.03 -16.44 -2.62
CA ASP A 82 -7.36 -15.87 -2.86
C ASP A 82 -7.55 -14.62 -1.99
N PRO A 83 -7.25 -13.41 -2.52
CA PRO A 83 -7.20 -12.20 -1.71
C PRO A 83 -8.59 -11.71 -1.31
N TYR A 84 -8.65 -11.00 -0.18
CA TYR A 84 -9.82 -10.21 0.19
C TYR A 84 -9.82 -8.89 -0.58
N LEU A 85 -10.95 -8.62 -1.25
CA LEU A 85 -11.17 -7.44 -2.06
C LEU A 85 -12.38 -6.62 -1.60
N GLY A 86 -12.90 -6.91 -0.42
CA GLY A 86 -14.06 -6.24 0.15
C GLY A 86 -13.72 -5.19 1.20
N GLN A 87 -14.51 -4.14 1.25
CA GLN A 87 -14.45 -3.03 2.21
C GLN A 87 -13.08 -2.35 2.34
N LEU A 88 -12.32 -2.33 1.26
CA LEU A 88 -11.07 -1.58 1.19
C LEU A 88 -11.35 -0.07 1.09
N SER A 89 -10.33 0.75 1.36
CA SER A 89 -10.45 2.22 1.32
C SER A 89 -10.79 2.73 -0.07
N TYR A 90 -10.28 2.04 -1.08
CA TYR A 90 -10.55 2.30 -2.49
C TYR A 90 -11.05 1.03 -3.17
N SER A 91 -11.71 1.20 -4.29
CA SER A 91 -12.17 0.09 -5.12
C SER A 91 -11.88 0.39 -6.58
N ALA A 92 -11.17 -0.50 -7.23
CA ALA A 92 -10.84 -0.36 -8.64
C ALA A 92 -12.07 -0.61 -9.52
N LEU A 93 -12.18 0.12 -10.62
CA LEU A 93 -13.16 -0.13 -11.68
C LEU A 93 -12.60 0.31 -13.04
N GLY A 94 -12.78 -0.51 -14.04
CA GLY A 94 -12.29 -0.25 -15.39
C GLY A 94 -11.58 -1.42 -16.00
N SER A 95 -11.01 -1.21 -17.17
CA SER A 95 -10.21 -2.20 -17.88
C SER A 95 -9.05 -1.51 -18.61
N PHE A 96 -7.92 -2.18 -18.66
CA PHE A 96 -6.73 -1.73 -19.36
C PHE A 96 -5.97 -2.90 -19.94
N GLN A 97 -5.59 -2.79 -21.22
CA GLN A 97 -4.70 -3.74 -21.88
C GLN A 97 -3.25 -3.34 -21.61
N ASP A 98 -2.66 -3.88 -20.56
CA ASP A 98 -1.27 -3.61 -20.22
C ASP A 98 -0.31 -4.42 -21.12
N PRO A 99 0.66 -3.76 -21.79
CA PRO A 99 1.59 -4.45 -22.68
C PRO A 99 2.47 -5.53 -22.02
N LEU A 100 2.63 -5.49 -20.68
CA LEU A 100 3.45 -6.45 -19.94
C LEU A 100 2.63 -7.40 -19.08
N PHE A 101 1.51 -6.92 -18.52
CA PHE A 101 0.71 -7.66 -17.57
C PHE A 101 -0.60 -8.20 -18.16
N GLY A 102 -0.80 -8.01 -19.49
CA GLY A 102 -2.02 -8.44 -20.17
C GLY A 102 -3.23 -7.58 -19.83
N GLU A 103 -4.41 -8.05 -20.22
CA GLU A 103 -5.65 -7.38 -19.86
C GLU A 103 -5.91 -7.46 -18.35
N ILE A 104 -6.22 -6.30 -17.77
CA ILE A 104 -6.64 -6.15 -16.40
C ILE A 104 -8.03 -5.53 -16.41
N SER A 105 -9.02 -6.22 -15.86
CA SER A 105 -10.39 -5.73 -15.73
C SER A 105 -10.85 -5.76 -14.29
N SER A 106 -11.65 -4.78 -13.88
CA SER A 106 -12.19 -4.70 -12.53
C SER A 106 -13.62 -4.21 -12.55
N THR A 107 -14.49 -4.93 -11.84
CA THR A 107 -15.89 -4.61 -11.60
C THR A 107 -16.07 -4.23 -10.14
N LEU A 108 -16.78 -3.12 -9.91
CA LEU A 108 -17.07 -2.62 -8.57
C LEU A 108 -18.47 -3.10 -8.15
N TYR A 109 -18.58 -3.64 -6.94
CA TYR A 109 -19.82 -4.08 -6.30
C TYR A 109 -20.13 -3.21 -5.09
N PHE A 110 -21.40 -2.85 -4.89
CA PHE A 110 -21.81 -2.12 -3.70
C PHE A 110 -23.29 -2.31 -3.39
N LYS A 111 -23.63 -2.20 -2.12
CA LYS A 111 -25.00 -2.23 -1.62
C LYS A 111 -25.26 -0.99 -0.76
N PRO A 112 -26.26 -0.14 -1.09
CA PRO A 112 -26.65 0.98 -0.25
C PRO A 112 -27.15 0.53 1.14
N SER A 113 -26.96 1.38 2.15
CA SER A 113 -27.49 1.14 3.49
C SER A 113 -28.86 1.78 3.63
N ILE A 114 -29.90 0.97 3.68
CA ILE A 114 -31.22 1.42 4.07
C ILE A 114 -31.40 1.12 5.57
N ASN A 115 -31.74 2.12 6.35
CA ASN A 115 -32.04 1.95 7.78
C ASN A 115 -33.53 2.18 8.08
N ALA A 116 -33.98 1.71 9.24
CA ALA A 116 -35.38 1.79 9.65
C ALA A 116 -35.91 3.23 9.78
N SER A 117 -35.00 4.21 10.01
CA SER A 117 -35.37 5.63 10.08
C SER A 117 -35.58 6.28 8.69
N SER A 118 -35.33 5.55 7.61
CA SER A 118 -35.61 5.99 6.23
C SER A 118 -37.11 5.90 5.93
N THR A 119 -37.91 6.73 6.61
CA THR A 119 -39.36 6.65 6.59
C THR A 119 -39.99 7.43 5.45
N ASP A 120 -39.21 8.00 4.57
CA ASP A 120 -39.73 8.84 3.51
C ASP A 120 -40.46 7.99 2.47
N THR A 121 -41.74 8.18 2.34
CA THR A 121 -42.54 7.59 1.26
C THR A 121 -41.96 8.02 -0.08
N VAL A 122 -41.61 7.06 -0.93
CA VAL A 122 -41.10 7.35 -2.27
C VAL A 122 -42.26 7.71 -3.19
N LEU A 123 -42.37 8.98 -3.54
CA LEU A 123 -43.38 9.47 -4.46
C LEU A 123 -42.98 9.19 -5.92
N ASP A 124 -43.99 9.14 -6.81
CA ASP A 124 -43.76 8.86 -8.23
C ASP A 124 -42.85 9.85 -8.95
N ASN A 125 -42.75 11.09 -8.45
CA ASN A 125 -41.90 12.13 -8.99
C ASN A 125 -40.46 12.12 -8.44
N MET A 126 -40.15 11.25 -7.47
CA MET A 126 -38.80 11.09 -6.95
C MET A 126 -37.92 10.30 -7.93
N ARG A 127 -36.63 10.61 -7.97
CA ARG A 127 -35.64 9.90 -8.76
C ARG A 127 -34.53 9.38 -7.87
N PHE A 128 -33.92 8.27 -8.31
CA PHE A 128 -32.80 7.67 -7.65
C PHE A 128 -31.52 7.98 -8.40
N GLU A 129 -30.51 8.35 -7.66
CA GLU A 129 -29.22 8.68 -8.22
C GLU A 129 -28.11 8.14 -7.31
N MET A 130 -27.15 7.49 -7.88
CA MET A 130 -25.93 7.12 -7.17
C MET A 130 -24.90 8.24 -7.37
N ARG A 131 -24.41 8.82 -6.28
CA ARG A 131 -23.23 9.68 -6.30
C ARG A 131 -22.02 8.86 -5.95
N LEU A 132 -21.17 8.57 -6.93
CA LEU A 132 -19.91 7.87 -6.76
C LEU A 132 -18.77 8.88 -6.74
N HIS A 133 -17.85 8.75 -5.77
CA HIS A 133 -16.66 9.58 -5.71
C HIS A 133 -15.47 8.83 -6.29
N LEU A 134 -14.91 9.35 -7.38
CA LEU A 134 -13.73 8.82 -8.08
C LEU A 134 -12.51 9.67 -7.74
N MET A 135 -11.37 9.04 -7.54
CA MET A 135 -10.11 9.75 -7.37
C MET A 135 -9.71 10.44 -8.67
N GLU A 136 -9.35 11.71 -8.56
CA GLU A 136 -9.11 12.56 -9.73
C GLU A 136 -7.79 12.21 -10.42
N ASP A 137 -6.70 12.09 -9.64
CA ASP A 137 -5.34 11.97 -10.14
C ASP A 137 -4.83 10.53 -10.28
N GLU A 138 -5.55 9.55 -9.73
CA GLU A 138 -5.12 8.15 -9.69
C GLU A 138 -5.76 7.36 -10.84
N ILE A 139 -5.00 7.12 -11.89
CA ILE A 139 -5.41 6.36 -13.06
C ILE A 139 -4.36 5.29 -13.34
N TYR A 140 -4.79 4.05 -13.57
CA TYR A 140 -3.94 3.00 -14.13
C TYR A 140 -4.36 2.77 -15.59
N GLY A 141 -3.45 3.00 -16.54
CA GLY A 141 -3.69 2.88 -17.97
C GLY A 141 -3.61 4.20 -18.72
N ASP A 142 -4.41 4.35 -19.77
CA ASP A 142 -4.40 5.51 -20.67
C ASP A 142 -5.06 6.73 -20.03
N THR A 143 -4.29 7.78 -19.80
CA THR A 143 -4.77 9.05 -19.19
C THR A 143 -5.50 9.94 -20.19
N SER A 144 -5.37 9.69 -21.50
CA SER A 144 -5.97 10.48 -22.57
C SER A 144 -7.32 9.93 -23.06
N SER A 145 -7.60 8.63 -22.85
CA SER A 145 -8.85 8.01 -23.27
C SER A 145 -10.00 8.34 -22.31
N THR A 146 -11.21 7.94 -22.67
CA THR A 146 -12.40 8.06 -21.83
C THR A 146 -12.89 6.65 -21.48
N ALA A 147 -13.12 6.37 -20.20
CA ALA A 147 -13.76 5.13 -19.78
C ALA A 147 -15.29 5.29 -19.73
N GLU A 148 -15.99 4.24 -20.10
CA GLU A 148 -17.45 4.14 -19.99
C GLU A 148 -17.84 2.94 -19.12
N PHE A 149 -18.94 3.08 -18.37
CA PHE A 149 -19.38 2.12 -17.39
C PHE A 149 -20.89 1.90 -17.48
N ASP A 150 -21.31 0.66 -17.30
CA ASP A 150 -22.70 0.29 -17.17
C ASP A 150 -23.00 -0.21 -15.74
N VAL A 151 -24.21 0.03 -15.28
CA VAL A 151 -24.68 -0.39 -13.95
C VAL A 151 -25.72 -1.48 -14.09
N TYR A 152 -25.55 -2.57 -13.33
CA TYR A 152 -26.42 -3.74 -13.29
C TYR A 152 -26.86 -4.06 -11.86
N ARG A 153 -27.98 -4.76 -11.71
CA ARG A 153 -28.35 -5.35 -10.42
C ARG A 153 -27.55 -6.63 -10.17
N ILE A 154 -27.20 -6.87 -8.92
CA ILE A 154 -26.66 -8.15 -8.46
C ILE A 154 -27.82 -9.09 -8.11
N GLN A 155 -27.71 -10.38 -8.47
CA GLN A 155 -28.79 -11.36 -8.35
C GLN A 155 -28.57 -12.41 -7.26
N ASN A 156 -27.40 -12.47 -6.64
CA ASN A 156 -27.09 -13.40 -5.57
C ASN A 156 -26.50 -12.69 -4.36
N SER A 157 -26.67 -13.31 -3.21
CA SER A 157 -26.14 -12.79 -1.94
C SER A 157 -24.60 -12.81 -1.93
N TRP A 158 -24.03 -11.75 -1.39
CA TRP A 158 -22.60 -11.60 -1.10
C TRP A 158 -22.42 -10.72 0.15
N HIS A 159 -21.19 -10.66 0.69
CA HIS A 159 -20.92 -9.92 1.90
C HIS A 159 -19.55 -9.22 1.80
N GLY A 160 -19.55 -7.88 1.92
CA GLY A 160 -18.36 -7.06 1.73
C GLY A 160 -17.17 -7.48 2.58
N PRO A 161 -17.28 -7.57 3.91
CA PRO A 161 -16.15 -7.93 4.78
C PRO A 161 -15.48 -9.28 4.50
N SER A 162 -16.20 -10.21 3.88
CA SER A 162 -15.69 -11.56 3.53
C SER A 162 -15.49 -11.78 2.05
N PHE A 163 -15.62 -10.73 1.24
CA PHE A 163 -15.50 -10.82 -0.22
C PHE A 163 -14.07 -11.18 -0.63
N ARG A 164 -13.95 -12.23 -1.42
CA ARG A 164 -12.68 -12.72 -1.98
C ARG A 164 -12.69 -12.65 -3.49
N GLN A 165 -11.52 -12.77 -4.10
CA GLN A 165 -11.38 -12.88 -5.56
C GLN A 165 -12.22 -14.03 -6.13
N SER A 166 -12.30 -15.16 -5.43
CA SER A 166 -13.10 -16.32 -5.82
C SER A 166 -14.61 -16.19 -5.59
N THR A 167 -15.09 -15.07 -5.01
CA THR A 167 -16.51 -14.86 -4.74
C THR A 167 -17.27 -14.65 -6.05
N GLU A 168 -18.20 -15.55 -6.35
CA GLU A 168 -19.06 -15.44 -7.53
C GLU A 168 -20.16 -14.41 -7.33
N VAL A 169 -20.28 -13.46 -8.25
CA VAL A 169 -21.33 -12.45 -8.31
C VAL A 169 -22.07 -12.55 -9.65
N ASN A 170 -23.37 -12.85 -9.58
CA ASN A 170 -24.21 -12.96 -10.76
C ASN A 170 -24.88 -11.62 -11.04
N LEU A 171 -24.79 -11.14 -12.27
CA LEU A 171 -25.36 -9.88 -12.71
C LEU A 171 -26.68 -10.09 -13.44
N GLY A 172 -27.59 -9.15 -13.25
CA GLY A 172 -28.82 -9.05 -14.04
C GLY A 172 -28.49 -8.68 -15.50
N VAL A 173 -29.41 -9.01 -16.39
CA VAL A 173 -29.26 -8.71 -17.82
C VAL A 173 -29.65 -7.28 -18.19
N GLU A 174 -30.41 -6.60 -17.34
CA GLU A 174 -30.89 -5.25 -17.58
C GLU A 174 -29.86 -4.23 -17.11
N ARG A 175 -29.49 -3.31 -18.01
CA ARG A 175 -28.73 -2.11 -17.68
C ARG A 175 -29.66 -1.11 -16.99
N ILE A 176 -29.37 -0.78 -15.75
CA ILE A 176 -30.17 0.13 -14.93
C ILE A 176 -29.60 1.55 -14.83
N GLY A 177 -28.41 1.77 -15.32
CA GLY A 177 -27.69 3.05 -15.34
C GLY A 177 -26.38 2.98 -16.08
N GLY A 178 -25.64 4.05 -16.07
CA GLY A 178 -24.30 4.11 -16.64
C GLY A 178 -23.76 5.54 -16.67
N PHE A 179 -22.47 5.67 -16.87
CA PHE A 179 -21.76 6.94 -16.92
C PHE A 179 -20.45 6.80 -17.72
N SER A 180 -19.83 7.93 -17.96
CA SER A 180 -18.48 8.02 -18.54
C SER A 180 -17.59 8.95 -17.72
N ASP A 181 -16.29 8.93 -17.97
CA ASP A 181 -15.36 9.87 -17.36
C ASP A 181 -15.72 11.34 -17.65
N ALA A 182 -16.43 11.63 -18.74
CA ALA A 182 -16.89 12.97 -19.07
C ALA A 182 -17.98 13.50 -18.11
N ASP A 183 -18.62 12.61 -17.37
CA ASP A 183 -19.68 12.95 -16.41
C ASP A 183 -19.12 13.25 -15.00
N ILE A 184 -17.80 13.14 -14.81
CA ILE A 184 -17.14 13.43 -13.52
C ILE A 184 -17.05 14.94 -13.34
N ASP A 185 -17.58 15.42 -12.21
CA ASP A 185 -17.52 16.84 -11.84
C ASP A 185 -16.13 17.26 -11.33
N THR A 186 -15.95 18.56 -11.08
CA THR A 186 -14.68 19.13 -10.59
C THR A 186 -14.29 18.70 -9.17
N ASN A 187 -15.16 17.98 -8.47
CA ASN A 187 -14.90 17.42 -7.14
C ASN A 187 -14.69 15.91 -7.17
N GLY A 188 -14.54 15.31 -8.35
CA GLY A 188 -14.37 13.88 -8.53
C GLY A 188 -15.67 13.06 -8.36
N ASN A 189 -16.85 13.70 -8.33
CA ASN A 189 -18.09 12.94 -8.23
C ASN A 189 -18.69 12.70 -9.60
N VAL A 190 -19.30 11.53 -9.75
CA VAL A 190 -20.19 11.22 -10.86
C VAL A 190 -21.59 10.91 -10.31
N HIS A 191 -22.59 11.45 -11.00
CA HIS A 191 -23.99 11.29 -10.67
C HIS A 191 -24.65 10.36 -11.66
N VAL A 192 -24.97 9.15 -11.23
CA VAL A 192 -25.53 8.08 -12.07
C VAL A 192 -27.01 7.93 -11.78
N ALA A 193 -27.85 8.32 -12.73
CA ALA A 193 -29.28 8.05 -12.62
C ALA A 193 -29.55 6.54 -12.67
N LEU A 194 -30.31 6.05 -11.69
CA LEU A 194 -30.71 4.65 -11.58
C LEU A 194 -32.16 4.51 -11.99
N GLY A 195 -32.44 3.50 -12.80
CA GLY A 195 -33.77 3.27 -13.36
C GLY A 195 -34.15 1.79 -13.50
N GLY A 196 -35.07 1.50 -14.39
CA GLY A 196 -35.48 0.14 -14.75
C GLY A 196 -36.05 -0.67 -13.60
N SER A 197 -35.76 -1.96 -13.59
CA SER A 197 -36.27 -2.90 -12.57
C SER A 197 -35.77 -2.58 -11.15
N TRP A 198 -34.65 -1.92 -11.00
CA TRP A 198 -34.14 -1.50 -9.69
C TRP A 198 -34.96 -0.35 -9.11
N ASP A 199 -35.27 0.66 -9.92
CA ASP A 199 -36.13 1.78 -9.51
C ASP A 199 -37.54 1.27 -9.10
N ALA A 200 -38.12 0.40 -9.89
CA ALA A 200 -39.44 -0.18 -9.61
C ALA A 200 -39.43 -0.98 -8.29
N PHE A 201 -38.46 -1.83 -8.09
CA PHE A 201 -38.28 -2.60 -6.85
C PHE A 201 -38.08 -1.70 -5.63
N TYR A 202 -37.21 -0.70 -5.76
CA TYR A 202 -36.87 0.19 -4.64
C TYR A 202 -38.10 1.02 -4.21
N ARG A 203 -38.92 1.49 -5.15
CA ARG A 203 -40.19 2.17 -4.85
C ARG A 203 -41.16 1.25 -4.13
N GLU A 204 -41.28 0.01 -4.57
CA GLU A 204 -42.11 -0.99 -3.91
C GLU A 204 -41.66 -1.23 -2.46
N VAL A 205 -40.37 -1.41 -2.22
CA VAL A 205 -39.81 -1.62 -0.88
C VAL A 205 -40.02 -0.42 0.04
N PHE A 206 -39.79 0.81 -0.45
CA PHE A 206 -39.95 2.02 0.36
C PHE A 206 -41.40 2.37 0.67
N ASN A 207 -42.37 1.91 -0.15
CA ASN A 207 -43.77 2.14 0.07
C ASN A 207 -44.45 1.10 0.97
N VAL A 208 -43.69 0.20 1.59
CA VAL A 208 -44.21 -0.71 2.62
C VAL A 208 -44.31 0.05 3.94
N ASP A 209 -45.51 0.07 4.54
CA ASP A 209 -45.79 0.82 5.77
C ASP A 209 -45.04 0.28 7.00
N ASP A 210 -44.72 -1.02 7.02
CA ASP A 210 -44.06 -1.65 8.13
C ASP A 210 -42.53 -1.71 7.92
N ASP A 211 -41.78 -1.04 8.81
CA ASP A 211 -40.35 -0.93 8.77
C ASP A 211 -39.62 -2.29 8.83
N SER A 212 -40.16 -3.22 9.63
CA SER A 212 -39.57 -4.56 9.75
C SER A 212 -39.69 -5.35 8.44
N THR A 213 -40.89 -5.30 7.81
CA THR A 213 -41.11 -5.93 6.52
C THR A 213 -40.26 -5.30 5.42
N ARG A 214 -40.15 -3.97 5.40
CA ARG A 214 -39.30 -3.25 4.46
C ARG A 214 -37.81 -3.67 4.56
N LEU A 215 -37.27 -3.69 5.77
CA LEU A 215 -35.87 -4.10 6.01
C LEU A 215 -35.64 -5.56 5.65
N THR A 216 -36.58 -6.45 5.98
CA THR A 216 -36.52 -7.86 5.63
C THR A 216 -36.50 -8.05 4.11
N ARG A 217 -37.45 -7.43 3.39
CA ARG A 217 -37.48 -7.50 1.93
C ARG A 217 -36.22 -6.94 1.29
N TYR A 218 -35.70 -5.80 1.78
CA TYR A 218 -34.46 -5.23 1.27
C TYR A 218 -33.27 -6.16 1.49
N ALA A 219 -33.21 -6.80 2.65
CA ALA A 219 -32.12 -7.73 2.96
C ALA A 219 -32.14 -9.00 2.10
N GLU A 220 -33.35 -9.53 1.81
CA GLU A 220 -33.55 -10.81 1.14
C GLU A 220 -33.63 -10.71 -0.38
N GLU A 221 -34.11 -9.58 -0.93
CA GLU A 221 -34.44 -9.42 -2.35
C GLU A 221 -33.50 -8.45 -3.08
N ASP A 222 -32.79 -7.55 -2.37
CA ASP A 222 -31.79 -6.66 -2.98
C ASP A 222 -30.36 -7.06 -2.58
N PHE A 223 -29.58 -7.40 -3.56
CA PHE A 223 -28.18 -7.76 -3.37
C PHE A 223 -27.22 -6.65 -3.80
N GLY A 224 -27.76 -5.47 -4.17
CA GLY A 224 -26.97 -4.31 -4.56
C GLY A 224 -26.72 -4.21 -6.05
N LEU A 225 -25.70 -3.45 -6.39
CA LEU A 225 -25.39 -2.99 -7.74
C LEU A 225 -23.95 -3.30 -8.11
N ALA A 226 -23.71 -3.51 -9.40
CA ALA A 226 -22.39 -3.67 -9.98
C ALA A 226 -22.14 -2.58 -11.03
N ILE A 227 -20.95 -2.01 -11.03
CA ILE A 227 -20.45 -1.13 -12.09
C ILE A 227 -19.43 -1.90 -12.90
N VAL A 228 -19.73 -2.11 -14.16
CA VAL A 228 -18.96 -2.93 -15.11
C VAL A 228 -18.35 -2.02 -16.17
N PRO A 229 -17.05 -2.14 -16.47
CA PRO A 229 -16.46 -1.40 -17.58
C PRO A 229 -16.99 -1.89 -18.91
N LYS A 230 -17.19 -0.96 -19.85
CA LYS A 230 -17.47 -1.34 -21.23
C LYS A 230 -16.16 -1.72 -21.95
N ASN A 231 -16.28 -2.47 -23.01
CA ASN A 231 -15.15 -2.94 -23.83
C ASN A 231 -14.31 -1.79 -24.46
N THR A 232 -14.81 -0.57 -24.44
CA THR A 232 -14.11 0.63 -24.91
C THR A 232 -13.24 1.28 -23.82
N SER A 233 -13.36 0.84 -22.59
CA SER A 233 -12.54 1.33 -21.49
C SER A 233 -11.08 0.94 -21.70
N ASN A 234 -10.16 1.87 -21.51
CA ASN A 234 -8.72 1.62 -21.59
C ASN A 234 -7.99 2.24 -20.40
N ARG A 235 -8.66 2.29 -19.26
CA ARG A 235 -8.13 2.75 -17.98
C ARG A 235 -8.89 2.16 -16.81
N ILE A 236 -8.21 2.12 -15.68
CA ILE A 236 -8.81 1.75 -14.39
C ILE A 236 -8.82 3.00 -13.51
N ARG A 237 -9.99 3.28 -12.93
CA ARG A 237 -10.24 4.35 -11.97
C ARG A 237 -10.36 3.76 -10.58
N PHE A 238 -10.28 4.61 -9.56
CA PHE A 238 -10.41 4.20 -8.17
C PHE A 238 -11.54 4.98 -7.50
N ALA A 239 -12.50 4.26 -6.93
CA ALA A 239 -13.63 4.84 -6.24
C ALA A 239 -13.43 4.82 -4.73
N THR A 240 -13.81 5.90 -4.04
CA THR A 240 -13.90 5.97 -2.58
C THR A 240 -15.35 5.71 -2.17
N ILE A 241 -15.67 4.45 -1.88
CA ILE A 241 -17.06 4.04 -1.62
C ILE A 241 -17.59 4.56 -0.29
N SER A 242 -16.74 4.71 0.72
CA SER A 242 -17.15 5.26 2.03
C SER A 242 -17.75 6.68 1.94
N THR A 243 -17.39 7.46 0.93
CA THR A 243 -17.94 8.79 0.64
C THR A 243 -19.04 8.78 -0.41
N SER A 244 -19.23 7.67 -1.12
CA SER A 244 -20.29 7.49 -2.11
C SER A 244 -21.65 7.35 -1.44
N ARG A 245 -22.71 7.75 -2.13
CA ARG A 245 -24.07 7.82 -1.57
C ARG A 245 -25.11 7.41 -2.60
N LEU A 246 -26.17 6.76 -2.13
CA LEU A 246 -27.43 6.70 -2.85
C LEU A 246 -28.25 7.93 -2.47
N LEU A 247 -28.72 8.66 -3.45
CA LEU A 247 -29.57 9.84 -3.31
C LEU A 247 -30.98 9.50 -3.76
N VAL A 248 -31.97 9.84 -2.93
CA VAL A 248 -33.39 9.83 -3.28
C VAL A 248 -33.79 11.29 -3.39
N ILE A 249 -34.00 11.76 -4.61
CA ILE A 249 -34.18 13.18 -4.92
C ILE A 249 -35.64 13.44 -5.15
N GLY A 250 -36.28 14.16 -4.24
CA GLY A 250 -37.63 14.69 -4.35
C GLY A 250 -37.68 16.10 -4.96
N GLN A 251 -38.84 16.76 -4.91
CA GLN A 251 -39.00 18.12 -5.41
C GLN A 251 -38.36 19.17 -4.48
N GLU A 252 -38.45 18.97 -3.18
CA GLU A 252 -38.01 19.94 -2.17
C GLU A 252 -36.83 19.38 -1.33
N ASP A 253 -36.78 18.04 -1.18
CA ASP A 253 -35.81 17.36 -0.30
C ASP A 253 -35.01 16.29 -1.02
N THR A 254 -33.82 16.02 -0.51
CA THR A 254 -32.95 14.92 -0.97
C THR A 254 -32.50 14.10 0.23
N SER A 255 -32.89 12.84 0.27
CA SER A 255 -32.39 11.87 1.24
C SER A 255 -31.09 11.22 0.74
N SER A 256 -30.15 10.95 1.65
CA SER A 256 -28.84 10.44 1.30
C SER A 256 -28.47 9.24 2.16
N TYR A 257 -28.16 8.10 1.52
CA TYR A 257 -27.83 6.84 2.17
C TYR A 257 -26.40 6.46 1.88
N GLY A 258 -25.67 6.01 2.92
CA GLY A 258 -24.31 5.45 2.78
C GLY A 258 -24.32 4.09 2.09
N MET A 259 -23.14 3.52 1.92
CA MET A 259 -22.99 2.15 1.45
C MET A 259 -22.81 1.20 2.64
N GLN A 260 -23.51 0.07 2.62
CA GLN A 260 -23.44 -0.99 3.62
C GLN A 260 -22.29 -1.95 3.32
N ASP A 261 -22.27 -2.44 2.10
CA ASP A 261 -21.28 -3.38 1.60
C ASP A 261 -20.67 -2.85 0.30
N TRP A 262 -19.39 -3.07 0.12
CA TRP A 262 -18.69 -2.83 -1.15
C TRP A 262 -17.51 -3.78 -1.31
N ALA A 263 -17.21 -4.08 -2.55
CA ALA A 263 -16.09 -4.91 -2.98
C ALA A 263 -15.77 -4.61 -4.44
N TYR A 264 -14.67 -5.14 -4.91
CA TYR A 264 -14.38 -5.21 -6.35
C TYR A 264 -13.75 -6.57 -6.66
N ASN A 265 -13.86 -7.01 -7.89
CA ASN A 265 -13.06 -8.14 -8.38
C ASN A 265 -11.95 -7.62 -9.29
N ILE A 266 -10.98 -8.47 -9.58
CA ILE A 266 -9.96 -8.25 -10.58
C ILE A 266 -9.88 -9.49 -11.44
N GLU A 267 -9.98 -9.30 -12.72
CA GLU A 267 -9.71 -10.32 -13.73
C GLU A 267 -8.42 -9.94 -14.46
N ARG A 268 -7.50 -10.89 -14.58
CA ARG A 268 -6.25 -10.71 -15.29
C ARG A 268 -6.09 -11.76 -16.36
N GLU A 269 -5.66 -11.34 -17.52
CA GLU A 269 -5.18 -12.25 -18.54
C GLU A 269 -3.90 -12.94 -18.04
N VAL A 270 -3.82 -14.25 -18.25
CA VAL A 270 -2.60 -15.01 -17.96
C VAL A 270 -1.58 -14.70 -19.06
N VAL A 271 -0.49 -14.06 -18.69
CA VAL A 271 0.59 -13.73 -19.62
C VAL A 271 1.73 -14.74 -19.50
N ASP A 272 2.48 -14.90 -20.58
CA ASP A 272 3.67 -15.76 -20.56
C ASP A 272 4.70 -15.25 -19.55
N PRO A 273 5.31 -16.12 -18.75
CA PRO A 273 6.33 -15.74 -17.80
C PRO A 273 7.50 -15.01 -18.47
N ILE A 274 7.88 -13.87 -17.94
CA ILE A 274 9.08 -13.17 -18.41
C ILE A 274 10.31 -13.90 -17.87
N PRO A 275 11.23 -14.36 -18.72
CA PRO A 275 12.40 -15.09 -18.27
C PRO A 275 13.18 -14.32 -17.19
N ASN A 276 13.52 -15.02 -16.12
CA ASN A 276 14.29 -14.49 -14.99
C ASN A 276 13.62 -13.31 -14.26
N ARG A 277 12.27 -13.25 -14.28
CA ARG A 277 11.46 -12.22 -13.63
C ARG A 277 10.31 -12.82 -12.86
N LEU A 278 9.91 -12.09 -11.83
CA LEU A 278 8.75 -12.36 -11.01
C LEU A 278 7.81 -11.16 -11.13
N LEU A 279 6.59 -11.41 -11.54
CA LEU A 279 5.55 -10.39 -11.63
C LEU A 279 4.78 -10.40 -10.31
N LEU A 280 4.68 -9.26 -9.65
CA LEU A 280 3.95 -9.12 -8.39
C LEU A 280 2.93 -8.00 -8.48
N HIS A 281 1.73 -8.29 -7.97
CA HIS A 281 0.62 -7.36 -7.95
C HIS A 281 0.25 -7.02 -6.50
N ASN A 282 -0.05 -5.75 -6.21
CA ASN A 282 -0.43 -5.32 -4.86
C ASN A 282 -1.84 -5.76 -4.43
N THR A 283 -2.57 -6.41 -5.30
CA THR A 283 -3.88 -7.02 -5.03
C THR A 283 -3.79 -8.33 -4.24
N PHE A 284 -2.58 -8.75 -3.86
CA PHE A 284 -2.30 -9.95 -3.09
C PHE A 284 -2.69 -11.27 -3.76
N GLU A 285 -2.81 -11.29 -5.08
CA GLU A 285 -3.06 -12.53 -5.83
C GLU A 285 -1.88 -13.51 -5.70
N GLN A 286 -0.69 -12.98 -5.47
CA GLN A 286 0.54 -13.75 -5.34
C GLN A 286 1.44 -13.20 -4.23
N VAL A 287 2.17 -14.10 -3.57
CA VAL A 287 3.22 -13.77 -2.61
C VAL A 287 4.50 -14.54 -2.94
N LEU A 288 5.65 -13.98 -2.58
CA LEU A 288 6.93 -14.68 -2.68
C LEU A 288 7.15 -15.50 -1.41
N LYS A 289 7.41 -16.77 -1.57
CA LYS A 289 7.97 -17.63 -0.52
C LYS A 289 9.47 -17.74 -0.72
N LEU A 290 10.24 -17.38 0.30
CA LEU A 290 11.69 -17.46 0.32
C LEU A 290 12.12 -18.63 1.19
N ASP A 291 12.90 -19.56 0.64
CA ASP A 291 13.55 -20.60 1.45
C ASP A 291 14.80 -20.02 2.12
N LEU A 292 14.63 -19.52 3.34
CA LEU A 292 15.75 -19.09 4.18
C LEU A 292 16.33 -20.24 5.02
N LYS A 293 15.72 -21.44 5.05
CA LYS A 293 16.20 -22.59 5.83
C LYS A 293 17.51 -23.10 5.28
N SER A 294 17.60 -23.18 3.95
CA SER A 294 18.83 -23.62 3.26
C SER A 294 20.02 -22.69 3.52
N LEU A 295 19.77 -21.45 3.93
CA LEU A 295 20.82 -20.48 4.25
C LEU A 295 21.49 -20.76 5.59
N GLY A 296 20.83 -21.41 6.54
CA GLY A 296 21.37 -21.69 7.88
C GLY A 296 22.69 -22.46 7.84
N GLU A 297 22.86 -23.33 6.85
CA GLU A 297 24.09 -24.10 6.65
C GLU A 297 25.20 -23.29 5.96
N GLN A 298 24.83 -22.23 5.23
CA GLN A 298 25.76 -21.37 4.48
C GLN A 298 26.21 -20.15 5.29
N LEU A 299 25.50 -19.84 6.39
CA LEU A 299 25.83 -18.69 7.21
C LEU A 299 27.08 -18.97 8.04
N PRO A 300 28.03 -18.03 8.08
CA PRO A 300 29.20 -18.19 8.94
C PRO A 300 28.80 -18.21 10.42
N ASN A 301 29.49 -19.00 11.21
CA ASN A 301 29.34 -18.99 12.67
C ASN A 301 29.97 -17.71 13.24
N ALA A 302 29.29 -16.58 13.05
CA ALA A 302 29.79 -15.24 13.34
C ALA A 302 28.66 -14.39 13.96
N ASN A 303 29.06 -13.35 14.68
CA ASN A 303 28.12 -12.37 15.20
C ASN A 303 27.66 -11.44 14.08
N PHE A 304 26.37 -11.50 13.72
CA PHE A 304 25.81 -10.61 12.70
C PHE A 304 25.53 -9.23 13.30
N VAL A 305 26.16 -8.23 12.72
CA VAL A 305 25.94 -6.82 13.05
C VAL A 305 24.75 -6.29 12.25
N ARG A 306 24.64 -6.72 10.99
CA ARG A 306 23.57 -6.35 10.07
C ARG A 306 23.37 -7.44 9.04
N ALA A 307 22.11 -7.71 8.74
CA ALA A 307 21.73 -8.58 7.64
C ALA A 307 20.57 -7.97 6.87
N GLU A 308 20.74 -7.80 5.57
CA GLU A 308 19.73 -7.23 4.69
C GLU A 308 19.35 -8.21 3.59
N LEU A 309 18.05 -8.53 3.46
CA LEU A 309 17.50 -9.12 2.26
C LEU A 309 17.33 -8.03 1.20
N VAL A 310 17.83 -8.28 0.00
CA VAL A 310 17.74 -7.36 -1.13
C VAL A 310 17.04 -8.02 -2.29
N LEU A 311 15.95 -7.41 -2.75
CA LEU A 311 15.24 -7.74 -3.99
C LEU A 311 15.46 -6.59 -4.98
N GLU A 312 15.88 -6.93 -6.20
CA GLU A 312 16.11 -5.95 -7.28
C GLU A 312 14.89 -5.84 -8.19
N GLU A 313 14.51 -4.64 -8.55
CA GLU A 313 13.41 -4.34 -9.47
C GLU A 313 13.93 -4.11 -10.90
N ASP A 314 13.22 -4.63 -11.90
CA ASP A 314 13.47 -4.31 -13.31
C ASP A 314 12.74 -3.03 -13.72
N THR A 315 13.24 -1.90 -13.26
CA THR A 315 12.67 -0.58 -13.59
C THR A 315 12.76 -0.25 -15.09
N THR A 316 13.65 -0.90 -15.82
CA THR A 316 13.84 -0.64 -17.25
C THR A 316 12.64 -1.12 -18.05
N ARG A 317 12.16 -2.35 -17.78
CA ARG A 317 10.98 -2.90 -18.47
C ARG A 317 9.68 -2.25 -18.05
N ALA A 318 9.56 -1.91 -16.78
CA ALA A 318 8.35 -1.28 -16.26
C ALA A 318 7.98 0.01 -17.02
N ASN A 319 8.96 0.74 -17.52
CA ASN A 319 8.74 2.04 -18.16
C ASN A 319 8.77 2.00 -19.71
N THR A 320 9.35 0.97 -20.33
CA THR A 320 9.62 0.98 -21.79
C THR A 320 8.48 0.49 -22.66
N SER A 321 7.44 -0.12 -22.08
CA SER A 321 6.33 -0.72 -22.82
C SER A 321 5.08 0.13 -22.87
N LEU A 322 5.05 1.27 -22.21
CA LEU A 322 3.91 2.18 -22.17
C LEU A 322 4.03 3.27 -23.24
N SER A 323 2.88 3.70 -23.77
CA SER A 323 2.81 4.89 -24.62
C SER A 323 2.96 6.17 -23.78
N GLU A 324 3.07 7.33 -24.45
CA GLU A 324 3.22 8.64 -23.79
C GLU A 324 2.07 8.99 -22.82
N HIS A 325 0.88 8.45 -23.08
CA HIS A 325 -0.32 8.72 -22.30
C HIS A 325 -0.72 7.59 -21.35
N GLU A 326 0.06 6.53 -21.30
CA GLU A 326 -0.21 5.39 -20.41
C GLU A 326 0.66 5.43 -19.16
N GLN A 327 0.08 5.09 -18.04
CA GLN A 327 0.79 4.99 -16.78
C GLN A 327 0.42 3.75 -15.99
N ARG A 328 1.38 3.24 -15.23
CA ARG A 328 1.18 2.21 -14.20
C ARG A 328 1.34 2.81 -12.83
N LEU A 329 0.57 2.30 -11.90
CA LEU A 329 0.82 2.55 -10.49
C LEU A 329 1.75 1.46 -9.97
N ASN A 330 2.81 1.87 -9.28
CA ASN A 330 3.75 0.95 -8.67
C ASN A 330 3.28 0.55 -7.28
N VAL A 331 3.67 -0.64 -6.86
CA VAL A 331 3.54 -1.03 -5.46
C VAL A 331 4.44 -0.13 -4.61
N PRO A 332 3.89 0.56 -3.58
CA PRO A 332 4.67 1.51 -2.78
C PRO A 332 5.77 0.85 -1.95
N GLY A 333 5.71 -0.47 -1.75
CA GLY A 333 6.71 -1.24 -1.01
C GLY A 333 6.24 -2.65 -0.76
N PHE A 334 7.10 -3.43 -0.13
CA PHE A 334 6.81 -4.81 0.26
C PHE A 334 6.97 -4.98 1.76
N ARG A 335 6.29 -5.99 2.29
CA ARG A 335 6.44 -6.48 3.65
C ARG A 335 7.00 -7.89 3.62
N MET A 336 7.74 -8.23 4.65
CA MET A 336 8.21 -9.57 4.90
C MET A 336 7.69 -10.04 6.25
N SER A 337 7.22 -11.27 6.32
CA SER A 337 6.87 -11.94 7.56
C SER A 337 7.51 -13.32 7.61
N GLU A 338 7.80 -13.77 8.83
CA GLU A 338 8.31 -15.09 9.14
C GLU A 338 7.19 -15.92 9.77
N GLY A 339 7.17 -17.22 9.51
CA GLY A 339 6.29 -18.17 10.19
C GLY A 339 5.47 -19.02 9.24
N ASP A 340 4.50 -19.72 9.82
CA ASP A 340 3.51 -20.43 9.05
C ASP A 340 2.73 -19.43 8.20
N PHE A 341 2.48 -19.80 6.95
CA PHE A 341 1.64 -19.01 6.08
C PHE A 341 0.23 -18.93 6.67
N ILE A 342 0.03 -17.91 7.49
CA ILE A 342 -1.31 -17.54 7.94
C ILE A 342 -1.94 -16.85 6.75
N ASP A 343 -3.14 -17.30 6.39
CA ASP A 343 -3.94 -16.69 5.34
C ASP A 343 -3.80 -15.16 5.38
N LEU A 344 -3.08 -14.58 4.42
CA LEU A 344 -2.84 -13.12 4.32
C LEU A 344 -4.14 -12.31 4.24
N ALA A 345 -5.24 -13.01 4.04
CA ALA A 345 -6.57 -12.50 4.16
C ALA A 345 -6.85 -11.84 5.52
N TYR A 346 -6.26 -12.32 6.58
CA TYR A 346 -6.32 -11.66 7.87
C TYR A 346 -5.21 -10.61 8.00
N GLN A 347 -5.23 -9.61 7.15
CA GLN A 347 -4.29 -8.47 7.19
C GLN A 347 -4.18 -7.81 8.58
N PHE A 348 -5.14 -8.05 9.45
CA PHE A 348 -5.21 -7.54 10.81
C PHE A 348 -4.61 -8.47 11.87
N GLY A 349 -4.17 -9.68 11.50
CA GLY A 349 -3.67 -10.70 12.42
C GLY A 349 -2.14 -10.80 12.54
N PHE A 350 -1.39 -10.09 11.71
CA PHE A 350 0.06 -10.03 11.87
C PHE A 350 0.40 -9.18 13.09
N SER A 351 1.06 -9.79 14.08
CA SER A 351 1.67 -9.00 15.14
C SER A 351 2.72 -8.09 14.50
N ASP A 352 2.67 -6.80 14.79
CA ASP A 352 3.62 -5.80 14.27
C ASP A 352 5.09 -6.17 14.52
N ASN A 353 5.35 -7.09 15.43
CA ASN A 353 6.69 -7.53 15.80
C ASN A 353 7.36 -8.45 14.76
N ASN A 354 6.60 -9.07 13.87
CA ASN A 354 7.11 -10.01 12.87
C ASN A 354 7.07 -9.45 11.44
N ILE A 355 6.65 -8.19 11.27
CA ILE A 355 6.57 -7.54 9.96
C ILE A 355 7.79 -6.68 9.75
N ILE A 356 8.49 -6.92 8.66
CA ILE A 356 9.63 -6.13 8.20
C ILE A 356 9.21 -5.40 6.92
N ASN A 357 9.34 -4.07 6.91
CA ASN A 357 8.99 -3.26 5.75
C ASN A 357 10.20 -3.11 4.82
N GLY A 358 9.98 -3.31 3.53
CA GLY A 358 10.95 -3.06 2.47
C GLY A 358 10.50 -1.89 1.60
N TYR A 359 11.25 -0.81 1.63
CA TYR A 359 10.96 0.37 0.82
C TYR A 359 11.85 0.41 -0.43
N PRO A 360 11.34 0.94 -1.55
CA PRO A 360 12.12 1.05 -2.76
C PRO A 360 13.20 2.14 -2.60
N ALA A 361 14.42 1.77 -2.96
CA ALA A 361 15.53 2.70 -3.05
C ALA A 361 16.34 2.39 -4.31
N LYS A 362 16.28 3.24 -5.32
CA LYS A 362 17.02 3.07 -6.59
C LYS A 362 16.77 1.72 -7.28
N GLY A 363 15.48 1.30 -7.36
CA GLY A 363 15.09 0.02 -7.95
C GLY A 363 15.45 -1.21 -7.09
N ARG A 364 15.51 -1.04 -5.78
CA ARG A 364 15.79 -2.11 -4.80
C ARG A 364 14.82 -2.03 -3.64
N PHE A 365 14.37 -3.18 -3.18
CA PHE A 365 13.66 -3.32 -1.92
C PHE A 365 14.61 -3.97 -0.92
N ARG A 366 14.79 -3.33 0.25
CA ARG A 366 15.69 -3.80 1.30
C ARG A 366 14.91 -4.05 2.57
N PHE A 367 15.16 -5.20 3.20
CA PHE A 367 14.56 -5.62 4.43
C PHE A 367 15.66 -5.87 5.45
N ASP A 368 15.63 -5.18 6.59
CA ASP A 368 16.56 -5.45 7.69
C ASP A 368 16.07 -6.69 8.46
N ILE A 369 16.73 -7.81 8.21
CA ILE A 369 16.42 -9.10 8.85
C ILE A 369 17.42 -9.47 9.94
N THR A 370 18.22 -8.53 10.42
CA THR A 370 19.27 -8.74 11.43
C THR A 370 18.72 -9.43 12.67
N ARG A 371 17.59 -8.93 13.20
CA ARG A 371 16.95 -9.51 14.37
C ARG A 371 16.49 -10.94 14.13
N LEU A 372 15.87 -11.20 12.97
CA LEU A 372 15.38 -12.50 12.59
C LEU A 372 16.51 -13.53 12.55
N LEU A 373 17.61 -13.24 11.89
CA LEU A 373 18.75 -14.13 11.82
C LEU A 373 19.44 -14.34 13.20
N ASN A 374 19.60 -13.27 13.97
CA ASN A 374 20.18 -13.39 15.31
C ASN A 374 19.32 -14.23 16.24
N ASP A 375 18.00 -14.09 16.24
CA ASP A 375 17.08 -14.91 17.04
C ASP A 375 17.21 -16.40 16.70
N GLN A 376 17.37 -16.72 15.43
CA GLN A 376 17.53 -18.10 14.98
C GLN A 376 18.86 -18.71 15.43
N ILE A 377 19.92 -17.95 15.33
CA ILE A 377 21.28 -18.42 15.68
C ILE A 377 21.48 -18.50 17.19
N TYR A 378 21.13 -17.44 17.93
CA TYR A 378 21.36 -17.40 19.38
C TYR A 378 20.36 -18.19 20.19
N ASN A 379 19.12 -18.27 19.74
CA ASN A 379 18.06 -18.98 20.46
C ASN A 379 17.86 -20.41 19.96
N ASN A 380 18.65 -20.87 19.00
CA ASN A 380 18.51 -22.19 18.38
C ASN A 380 17.09 -22.44 17.80
N ASN A 381 16.41 -21.37 17.42
CA ASN A 381 15.10 -21.47 16.78
C ASN A 381 15.29 -21.89 15.32
N PRO A 382 14.53 -22.86 14.82
CA PRO A 382 14.64 -23.25 13.43
C PRO A 382 14.24 -22.06 12.54
N ILE A 383 15.02 -21.84 11.47
CA ILE A 383 14.69 -20.86 10.45
C ILE A 383 13.35 -21.28 9.84
N LYS A 384 12.37 -20.38 9.87
CA LYS A 384 11.06 -20.58 9.30
C LYS A 384 11.02 -20.10 7.86
N ASP A 385 10.02 -20.57 7.12
CA ASP A 385 9.71 -20.00 5.82
C ASP A 385 9.42 -18.50 5.97
N SER A 386 9.84 -17.72 5.00
CA SER A 386 9.62 -16.28 4.98
C SER A 386 8.85 -15.91 3.73
N TYR A 387 7.92 -14.98 3.91
CA TYR A 387 7.02 -14.56 2.84
C TYR A 387 7.21 -13.07 2.60
N VAL A 388 7.36 -12.68 1.32
CA VAL A 388 7.37 -11.28 0.89
C VAL A 388 6.11 -11.01 0.08
N TYR A 389 5.39 -9.98 0.49
CA TYR A 389 4.11 -9.60 -0.11
C TYR A 389 4.01 -8.07 -0.21
N PRO A 390 3.19 -7.55 -1.14
CA PRO A 390 3.03 -6.12 -1.33
C PRO A 390 2.59 -5.39 -0.06
N PHE A 391 3.00 -4.14 0.06
CA PHE A 391 2.51 -3.24 1.11
C PHE A 391 0.99 -3.07 0.95
N VAL A 392 0.28 -2.90 2.07
CA VAL A 392 -1.18 -2.97 2.18
C VAL A 392 -1.92 -2.53 0.92
N ASN A 393 -2.71 -3.43 0.39
CA ASN A 393 -3.68 -3.11 -0.63
C ASN A 393 -4.80 -2.26 -0.03
N ALA A 394 -4.76 -0.96 -0.29
CA ALA A 394 -5.87 -0.08 0.06
C ALA A 394 -7.01 -0.11 -0.99
N GLY A 395 -6.91 -0.99 -1.99
CA GLY A 395 -7.81 -1.08 -3.14
C GLY A 395 -7.22 -0.52 -4.43
N TYR A 396 -5.94 -0.14 -4.43
CA TYR A 396 -5.22 0.24 -5.65
C TYR A 396 -4.71 -0.98 -6.40
N ILE A 397 -4.65 -0.85 -7.71
CA ILE A 397 -3.96 -1.80 -8.59
C ILE A 397 -2.58 -1.25 -8.89
N GLY A 398 -1.55 -1.98 -8.51
CA GLY A 398 -0.16 -1.70 -8.84
C GLY A 398 0.57 -2.99 -9.15
N SER A 399 1.65 -2.91 -9.94
CA SER A 399 2.41 -4.07 -10.35
C SER A 399 3.90 -3.75 -10.39
N ASN A 400 4.74 -4.69 -9.96
CA ASN A 400 6.20 -4.58 -10.02
C ASN A 400 6.78 -5.81 -10.71
N ILE A 401 7.94 -5.61 -11.34
CA ILE A 401 8.74 -6.67 -11.94
C ILE A 401 10.02 -6.82 -11.11
N LEU A 402 10.16 -7.93 -10.41
CA LEU A 402 11.38 -8.25 -9.67
C LEU A 402 12.25 -9.23 -10.46
N TYR A 403 13.55 -9.20 -10.22
CA TYR A 403 14.44 -10.22 -10.74
C TYR A 403 14.32 -11.51 -9.93
N SER A 404 14.29 -12.66 -10.62
CA SER A 404 14.23 -13.98 -9.99
C SER A 404 15.62 -14.49 -9.59
N ASN A 405 15.67 -15.65 -8.95
CA ASN A 405 16.90 -16.35 -8.62
C ASN A 405 17.72 -16.80 -9.85
N ASP A 406 17.11 -16.88 -11.04
CA ASP A 406 17.78 -17.22 -12.29
C ASP A 406 18.38 -16.01 -13.02
N ALA A 407 18.24 -14.81 -12.46
CA ALA A 407 18.80 -13.58 -13.02
C ALA A 407 20.33 -13.55 -12.92
N GLN A 408 20.94 -12.50 -13.48
CA GLN A 408 22.39 -12.28 -13.33
C GLN A 408 22.76 -12.08 -11.85
N PRO A 409 23.97 -12.47 -11.40
CA PRO A 409 24.35 -12.48 -9.98
C PRO A 409 24.15 -11.14 -9.25
N ASP A 410 24.38 -10.01 -9.93
CA ASP A 410 24.20 -8.68 -9.37
C ASP A 410 22.72 -8.28 -9.20
N LYS A 411 21.80 -9.05 -9.81
CA LYS A 411 20.35 -8.81 -9.80
C LYS A 411 19.58 -9.82 -8.98
N ARG A 412 20.18 -10.98 -8.67
CA ARG A 412 19.50 -12.02 -7.90
C ARG A 412 19.08 -11.54 -6.51
N PRO A 413 17.99 -12.07 -5.99
CA PRO A 413 17.66 -11.96 -4.58
C PRO A 413 18.82 -12.48 -3.71
N ARG A 414 19.22 -11.69 -2.71
CA ARG A 414 20.39 -12.01 -1.90
C ARG A 414 20.31 -11.44 -0.50
N LEU A 415 21.05 -12.05 0.40
CA LEU A 415 21.37 -11.49 1.71
C LEU A 415 22.73 -10.81 1.65
N ILE A 416 22.79 -9.59 2.19
CA ILE A 416 24.06 -8.89 2.47
C ILE A 416 24.25 -8.95 3.99
N ILE A 417 25.31 -9.60 4.42
CA ILE A 417 25.55 -9.89 5.83
C ILE A 417 26.83 -9.16 6.25
N HIS A 418 26.73 -8.37 7.29
CA HIS A 418 27.87 -7.76 7.96
C HIS A 418 28.10 -8.53 9.26
N SER A 419 29.24 -9.18 9.39
CA SER A 419 29.62 -9.97 10.55
C SER A 419 30.92 -9.49 11.16
N ILE A 420 31.10 -9.74 12.46
CA ILE A 420 32.35 -9.57 13.16
C ILE A 420 32.89 -10.97 13.43
N GLN A 421 34.05 -11.28 12.90
CA GLN A 421 34.79 -12.47 13.28
C GLN A 421 35.32 -12.29 14.69
N SER A 422 34.86 -13.10 15.63
CA SER A 422 35.54 -13.26 16.90
C SER A 422 36.76 -14.16 16.63
N GLU A 423 37.98 -13.64 16.64
CA GLU A 423 39.11 -14.52 16.78
C GLU A 423 38.93 -15.26 18.13
N GLU A 424 38.89 -16.59 18.06
CA GLU A 424 39.00 -17.38 19.29
C GLU A 424 40.26 -16.97 20.01
N LEU A 425 40.13 -16.37 21.19
CA LEU A 425 41.25 -16.18 22.11
C LEU A 425 41.81 -17.57 22.40
N LYS A 426 42.88 -17.93 21.71
CA LYS A 426 43.70 -19.11 22.00
C LYS A 426 44.47 -18.93 23.29
#